data_583a91e48ddacfd0f8085785a421e152
#
_entry.id   583a91e48ddacfd0f8085785a421e152
#
_cell.length_a   1.000
_cell.length_b   1.000
_cell.length_c   1.000
_cell.angle_alpha   90.00
_cell.angle_beta   90.00
_cell.angle_gamma   90.00
#
_symmetry.space_group_name_H-M   'P 1'
#
loop_
_entity.id
_entity.type
_entity.pdbx_description
1 polymer ?
#
loop_
_entity_poly.entity_id
_entity_poly.type
_entity_poly.pdbx_seq_one_letter_code
_entity_poly.pdbx_strand_id
1 'polypeptide(L)'
;EEYGKHVRLWEEGKIDLSVTRFSSIVPALQEAGVKVYFPFPSKRYVGEMCDKLLNEIERRKLEEQIPGVIIVKLSENGSGGEMFQGLDYDYMRLENLVIEFIGASMIDCSVHRRHYGLEIVSTKKHVSGWTGDFKEDRLSPFLREKKLSARFSIGCGLGNSLSQARLNALDACHEAELKQSLAYLINEREQIIGPMGDCGQLLLNVDNSEVLDVQSKLSPLTVKKIFTAISASEKQEITARTLALRLGITKRSANRFLAVLEQEGYLKIAYKTRTTTKGRPESVYIRTGGPGNPEEKQGQQQEYF
;
A
#
# COMPACT_ATOMS: atom_id res chain seq x y z
N GLU A 1 -27.48 25.88 -36.79
CA GLU A 1 -28.46 26.10 -35.71
C GLU A 1 -28.00 27.19 -34.74
N GLU A 2 -26.80 27.11 -34.18
CA GLU A 2 -26.26 28.12 -33.25
C GLU A 2 -26.10 29.52 -33.88
N TYR A 3 -25.52 29.60 -35.08
CA TYR A 3 -25.36 30.86 -35.83
C TYR A 3 -26.70 31.61 -35.95
N GLY A 4 -27.75 30.92 -36.38
CA GLY A 4 -29.08 31.54 -36.57
C GLY A 4 -29.71 32.08 -35.29
N LYS A 5 -29.43 31.45 -34.14
CA LYS A 5 -29.88 31.94 -32.81
C LYS A 5 -29.21 33.26 -32.44
N HIS A 6 -27.92 33.38 -32.66
CA HIS A 6 -27.15 34.61 -32.36
C HIS A 6 -27.59 35.77 -33.22
N VAL A 7 -27.76 35.56 -34.54
CA VAL A 7 -28.24 36.61 -35.49
C VAL A 7 -29.63 37.07 -35.13
N ARG A 8 -30.55 36.15 -34.89
CA ARG A 8 -31.95 36.49 -34.55
C ARG A 8 -32.06 37.32 -33.27
N LEU A 9 -31.35 36.94 -32.22
CA LEU A 9 -31.37 37.67 -30.96
C LEU A 9 -30.75 39.07 -31.08
N TRP A 10 -29.78 39.23 -31.97
CA TRP A 10 -29.15 40.51 -32.29
C TRP A 10 -30.12 41.42 -33.08
N GLU A 11 -30.76 40.90 -34.12
CA GLU A 11 -31.76 41.62 -34.92
C GLU A 11 -32.98 42.04 -34.11
N GLU A 12 -33.39 41.19 -33.15
CA GLU A 12 -34.49 41.47 -32.22
C GLU A 12 -34.09 42.47 -31.10
N GLY A 13 -32.86 42.95 -31.10
CA GLY A 13 -32.34 43.90 -30.06
C GLY A 13 -32.33 43.30 -28.64
N LYS A 14 -32.34 41.99 -28.52
CA LYS A 14 -32.39 41.30 -27.22
C LYS A 14 -31.01 41.12 -26.58
N ILE A 15 -29.94 41.30 -27.35
CA ILE A 15 -28.55 41.15 -26.87
C ILE A 15 -27.71 42.32 -27.40
N ASP A 16 -26.79 42.81 -26.58
CA ASP A 16 -25.77 43.83 -26.92
C ASP A 16 -24.44 43.21 -27.31
N LEU A 17 -24.22 41.93 -26.99
CA LEU A 17 -22.99 41.17 -27.23
C LEU A 17 -23.31 39.69 -27.33
N SER A 18 -22.73 39.05 -28.33
CA SER A 18 -22.78 37.60 -28.49
C SER A 18 -21.47 36.99 -28.00
N VAL A 19 -21.52 35.99 -27.11
CA VAL A 19 -20.37 35.24 -26.63
C VAL A 19 -20.46 33.81 -27.17
N THR A 20 -19.44 33.38 -27.91
CA THR A 20 -19.37 32.02 -28.45
C THR A 20 -18.03 31.37 -28.24
N ARG A 21 -18.03 30.04 -28.06
CA ARG A 21 -16.82 29.22 -28.03
C ARG A 21 -16.50 28.58 -29.39
N PHE A 22 -17.38 28.74 -30.37
CA PHE A 22 -17.22 28.16 -31.71
C PHE A 22 -16.50 29.14 -32.64
N SER A 23 -15.21 28.98 -32.85
CA SER A 23 -14.40 29.83 -33.70
C SER A 23 -14.90 29.85 -35.16
N SER A 24 -15.48 28.73 -35.62
CA SER A 24 -16.01 28.59 -37.00
C SER A 24 -17.14 29.52 -37.37
N ILE A 25 -17.95 29.96 -36.39
CA ILE A 25 -19.08 30.85 -36.64
C ILE A 25 -18.75 32.33 -36.44
N VAL A 26 -17.60 32.66 -35.87
CA VAL A 26 -17.20 34.04 -35.55
C VAL A 26 -17.14 34.92 -36.81
N PRO A 27 -16.47 34.52 -37.92
CA PRO A 27 -16.44 35.34 -39.13
C PRO A 27 -17.82 35.65 -39.68
N ALA A 28 -18.70 34.64 -39.77
CA ALA A 28 -20.07 34.80 -40.28
C ALA A 28 -20.91 35.69 -39.37
N LEU A 29 -20.77 35.64 -38.04
CA LEU A 29 -21.46 36.55 -37.12
C LEU A 29 -20.96 38.00 -37.26
N GLN A 30 -19.66 38.20 -37.49
CA GLN A 30 -19.09 39.51 -37.73
C GLN A 30 -19.58 40.13 -39.07
N GLU A 31 -19.66 39.32 -40.14
CA GLU A 31 -20.21 39.72 -41.42
C GLU A 31 -21.71 40.11 -41.31
N ALA A 32 -22.46 39.42 -40.42
CA ALA A 32 -23.86 39.78 -40.11
C ALA A 32 -23.98 41.00 -39.17
N GLY A 33 -22.90 41.69 -38.82
CA GLY A 33 -22.87 42.88 -37.97
C GLY A 33 -23.08 42.61 -36.49
N VAL A 34 -23.04 41.36 -36.06
CA VAL A 34 -23.17 40.98 -34.64
C VAL A 34 -21.89 41.27 -33.89
N LYS A 35 -22.00 42.01 -32.79
CA LYS A 35 -20.87 42.15 -31.86
C LYS A 35 -20.56 40.80 -31.20
N VAL A 36 -19.39 40.21 -31.51
CA VAL A 36 -18.99 38.89 -31.01
C VAL A 36 -17.78 38.99 -30.13
N TYR A 37 -17.86 38.39 -28.96
CA TYR A 37 -16.71 38.09 -28.12
C TYR A 37 -16.42 36.60 -28.20
N PHE A 38 -15.21 36.28 -28.66
CA PHE A 38 -14.66 34.92 -28.69
C PHE A 38 -13.57 34.82 -27.62
N PRO A 39 -13.79 34.09 -26.49
CA PRO A 39 -12.83 33.96 -25.45
C PRO A 39 -11.70 33.02 -25.91
N PHE A 40 -10.73 33.60 -26.62
CA PHE A 40 -9.53 32.85 -27.03
C PHE A 40 -8.57 32.75 -25.84
N PRO A 41 -8.06 31.55 -25.50
CA PRO A 41 -7.09 31.42 -24.43
C PRO A 41 -5.81 32.20 -24.76
N SER A 42 -5.34 33.00 -23.82
CA SER A 42 -4.10 33.75 -24.00
C SER A 42 -2.90 32.81 -24.16
N LYS A 43 -1.85 33.25 -24.87
CA LYS A 43 -0.60 32.46 -25.00
C LYS A 43 -0.04 32.06 -23.65
N ARG A 44 -0.16 32.96 -22.65
CA ARG A 44 0.26 32.68 -21.27
C ARG A 44 -0.55 31.53 -20.65
N TYR A 45 -1.87 31.55 -20.79
CA TYR A 45 -2.74 30.49 -20.27
C TYR A 45 -2.43 29.12 -20.92
N VAL A 46 -2.22 29.12 -22.26
CA VAL A 46 -1.82 27.90 -22.97
C VAL A 46 -0.49 27.38 -22.45
N GLY A 47 0.50 28.26 -22.25
CA GLY A 47 1.80 27.91 -21.68
C GLY A 47 1.67 27.30 -20.28
N GLU A 48 0.93 27.95 -19.38
CA GLU A 48 0.68 27.44 -18.01
C GLU A 48 -0.03 26.05 -18.02
N MET A 49 -0.92 25.82 -18.95
CA MET A 49 -1.57 24.50 -19.10
C MET A 49 -0.63 23.43 -19.66
N CYS A 50 0.25 23.79 -20.61
CA CYS A 50 1.27 22.89 -21.11
C CYS A 50 2.26 22.51 -19.99
N ASP A 51 2.71 23.46 -19.19
CA ASP A 51 3.61 23.19 -18.06
C ASP A 51 2.95 22.27 -17.02
N LYS A 52 1.68 22.48 -16.71
CA LYS A 52 0.91 21.58 -15.83
C LYS A 52 0.82 20.17 -16.39
N LEU A 53 0.58 20.02 -17.68
CA LEU A 53 0.52 18.70 -18.32
C LEU A 53 1.89 18.01 -18.31
N LEU A 54 2.97 18.73 -18.58
CA LEU A 54 4.32 18.18 -18.53
C LEU A 54 4.67 17.71 -17.11
N ASN A 55 4.42 18.53 -16.11
CA ASN A 55 4.62 18.18 -14.70
C ASN A 55 3.81 16.94 -14.30
N GLU A 56 2.57 16.83 -14.78
CA GLU A 56 1.73 15.65 -14.51
C GLU A 56 2.29 14.37 -15.18
N ILE A 57 2.80 14.50 -16.41
CA ILE A 57 3.44 13.39 -17.12
C ILE A 57 4.72 12.94 -16.38
N GLU A 58 5.54 13.89 -15.94
CA GLU A 58 6.74 13.59 -15.17
C GLU A 58 6.41 12.94 -13.83
N ARG A 59 5.40 13.46 -13.11
CA ARG A 59 4.93 12.86 -11.88
C ARG A 59 4.48 11.41 -12.07
N ARG A 60 3.71 11.12 -13.12
CA ARG A 60 3.28 9.75 -13.44
C ARG A 60 4.45 8.84 -13.77
N LYS A 61 5.44 9.32 -14.53
CA LYS A 61 6.65 8.54 -14.82
C LYS A 61 7.41 8.19 -13.54
N LEU A 62 7.55 9.14 -12.61
CA LEU A 62 8.20 8.89 -11.33
C LEU A 62 7.40 7.90 -10.46
N GLU A 63 6.07 8.01 -10.45
CA GLU A 63 5.20 7.06 -9.74
C GLU A 63 5.30 5.64 -10.31
N GLU A 64 5.43 5.48 -11.63
CA GLU A 64 5.63 4.19 -12.27
C GLU A 64 6.96 3.53 -11.89
N GLN A 65 7.98 4.33 -11.52
CA GLN A 65 9.31 3.85 -11.13
C GLN A 65 9.44 3.52 -9.64
N ILE A 66 8.38 3.73 -8.85
CA ILE A 66 8.38 3.32 -7.44
C ILE A 66 8.78 1.83 -7.33
N PRO A 67 9.71 1.48 -6.43
CA PRO A 67 10.11 0.10 -6.22
C PRO A 67 8.92 -0.83 -5.91
N GLY A 68 8.87 -1.95 -6.62
CA GLY A 68 7.90 -3.01 -6.43
C GLY A 68 8.61 -4.34 -6.17
N VAL A 69 8.12 -5.11 -5.22
CA VAL A 69 8.63 -6.43 -4.87
C VAL A 69 7.48 -7.41 -4.84
N ILE A 70 7.67 -8.58 -5.44
CA ILE A 70 6.76 -9.72 -5.31
C ILE A 70 7.50 -10.84 -4.62
N ILE A 71 6.89 -11.43 -3.61
CA ILE A 71 7.41 -12.60 -2.90
C ILE A 71 6.46 -13.75 -3.12
N VAL A 72 7.00 -14.88 -3.57
CA VAL A 72 6.29 -16.15 -3.65
C VAL A 72 6.90 -17.09 -2.61
N LYS A 73 6.10 -17.47 -1.64
CA LYS A 73 6.50 -18.37 -0.57
C LYS A 73 5.81 -19.70 -0.73
N LEU A 74 6.56 -20.80 -0.69
CA LEU A 74 6.02 -22.13 -0.65
C LEU A 74 5.66 -22.52 0.78
N SER A 75 4.49 -23.10 0.96
CA SER A 75 4.07 -23.66 2.25
C SER A 75 4.56 -25.10 2.36
N GLU A 76 5.12 -25.44 3.51
CA GLU A 76 5.50 -26.81 3.82
C GLU A 76 4.24 -27.69 3.87
N ASN A 77 4.14 -28.68 3.01
CA ASN A 77 3.13 -29.72 3.14
C ASN A 77 3.56 -30.63 4.30
N GLY A 78 2.80 -30.61 5.38
CA GLY A 78 3.11 -31.31 6.62
C GLY A 78 3.10 -32.84 6.55
N SER A 79 4.10 -33.43 5.89
CA SER A 79 4.37 -34.86 5.92
C SER A 79 5.83 -35.09 6.23
N GLY A 80 6.08 -35.62 7.44
CA GLY A 80 7.39 -35.65 8.06
C GLY A 80 8.48 -36.42 7.30
N GLY A 81 9.69 -35.97 7.45
CA GLY A 81 10.91 -36.77 7.36
C GLY A 81 11.74 -36.74 6.08
N GLU A 82 11.17 -36.57 4.88
CA GLU A 82 11.92 -36.46 3.61
C GLU A 82 11.91 -35.03 3.01
N MET A 83 11.67 -34.08 3.83
CA MET A 83 11.12 -32.74 3.58
C MET A 83 12.09 -31.79 2.88
N PHE A 84 13.39 -31.81 3.20
CA PHE A 84 14.31 -30.76 2.71
C PHE A 84 14.67 -30.91 1.21
N GLN A 85 14.76 -32.12 0.69
CA GLN A 85 15.09 -32.34 -0.71
C GLN A 85 13.89 -32.00 -1.64
N GLY A 86 12.67 -32.23 -1.18
CA GLY A 86 11.45 -31.91 -1.94
C GLY A 86 11.24 -30.39 -2.06
N LEU A 87 11.44 -29.64 -1.00
CA LEU A 87 11.24 -28.20 -0.99
C LEU A 87 12.25 -27.46 -1.89
N ASP A 88 13.51 -27.89 -1.91
CA ASP A 88 14.54 -27.34 -2.79
C ASP A 88 14.20 -27.56 -4.28
N TYR A 89 13.69 -28.73 -4.63
CA TYR A 89 13.22 -29.03 -5.97
C TYR A 89 12.03 -28.15 -6.37
N ASP A 90 11.06 -27.97 -5.47
CA ASP A 90 9.89 -27.11 -5.70
C ASP A 90 10.28 -25.64 -5.88
N TYR A 91 11.25 -25.13 -5.13
CA TYR A 91 11.78 -23.79 -5.34
C TYR A 91 12.53 -23.65 -6.68
N MET A 92 13.34 -24.63 -7.10
CA MET A 92 13.98 -24.59 -8.41
C MET A 92 12.94 -24.59 -9.54
N ARG A 93 11.89 -25.38 -9.39
CA ARG A 93 10.78 -25.42 -10.34
C ARG A 93 10.02 -24.10 -10.36
N LEU A 94 9.70 -23.53 -9.20
CA LEU A 94 9.07 -22.23 -9.07
C LEU A 94 9.91 -21.14 -9.75
N GLU A 95 11.21 -21.10 -9.52
CA GLU A 95 12.13 -20.14 -10.13
C GLU A 95 12.09 -20.22 -11.66
N ASN A 96 12.17 -21.42 -12.22
CA ASN A 96 12.07 -21.62 -13.67
C ASN A 96 10.72 -21.15 -14.23
N LEU A 97 9.61 -21.46 -13.56
CA LEU A 97 8.27 -21.02 -13.97
C LEU A 97 8.11 -19.50 -13.89
N VAL A 98 8.66 -18.87 -12.86
CA VAL A 98 8.66 -17.41 -12.74
C VAL A 98 9.48 -16.77 -13.84
N ILE A 99 10.65 -17.31 -14.17
CA ILE A 99 11.47 -16.83 -15.28
C ILE A 99 10.71 -16.99 -16.63
N GLU A 100 10.01 -18.10 -16.85
CA GLU A 100 9.16 -18.31 -18.03
C GLU A 100 8.03 -17.26 -18.11
N PHE A 101 7.35 -17.00 -16.99
CA PHE A 101 6.30 -15.99 -16.89
C PHE A 101 6.80 -14.56 -17.19
N ILE A 102 7.96 -14.21 -16.64
CA ILE A 102 8.62 -12.92 -16.86
C ILE A 102 9.02 -12.77 -18.33
N GLY A 103 9.65 -13.81 -18.91
CA GLY A 103 10.08 -13.79 -20.30
C GLY A 103 8.93 -13.61 -21.27
N ALA A 104 7.79 -14.22 -21.01
CA ALA A 104 6.57 -14.02 -21.80
C ALA A 104 6.00 -12.60 -21.70
N SER A 105 6.25 -11.90 -20.61
CA SER A 105 5.72 -10.55 -20.32
C SER A 105 6.66 -9.42 -20.73
N MET A 106 7.88 -9.71 -21.20
CA MET A 106 8.95 -8.73 -21.52
C MET A 106 9.19 -7.69 -20.42
N ILE A 107 9.20 -8.14 -19.17
CA ILE A 107 9.29 -7.26 -18.01
C ILE A 107 10.72 -7.24 -17.47
N ASP A 108 11.25 -6.04 -17.22
CA ASP A 108 12.56 -5.87 -16.60
C ASP A 108 12.43 -6.06 -15.08
N CYS A 109 13.01 -7.15 -14.58
CA CYS A 109 13.01 -7.48 -13.16
C CYS A 109 14.19 -8.40 -12.82
N SER A 110 14.51 -8.47 -11.53
CA SER A 110 15.50 -9.43 -11.01
C SER A 110 14.83 -10.43 -10.07
N VAL A 111 15.21 -11.70 -10.22
CA VAL A 111 14.68 -12.80 -9.41
C VAL A 111 15.76 -13.29 -8.47
N HIS A 112 15.45 -13.41 -7.18
CA HIS A 112 16.37 -13.83 -6.15
C HIS A 112 15.73 -14.87 -5.24
N ARG A 113 16.42 -15.98 -5.05
CA ARG A 113 16.05 -16.93 -4.00
C ARG A 113 16.51 -16.41 -2.65
N ARG A 114 15.60 -16.28 -1.71
CA ARG A 114 15.85 -15.83 -0.34
C ARG A 114 15.43 -16.91 0.66
N HIS A 115 15.84 -16.78 1.91
CA HIS A 115 15.43 -17.69 2.99
C HIS A 115 13.91 -17.66 3.28
N TYR A 116 13.22 -16.59 2.90
CA TYR A 116 11.77 -16.41 3.08
C TYR A 116 10.95 -16.75 1.84
N GLY A 117 11.56 -17.07 0.71
CA GLY A 117 10.86 -17.39 -0.54
C GLY A 117 11.59 -16.90 -1.79
N LEU A 118 10.90 -16.91 -2.91
CA LEU A 118 11.38 -16.34 -4.17
C LEU A 118 10.99 -14.87 -4.24
N GLU A 119 11.98 -13.99 -4.33
CA GLU A 119 11.82 -12.53 -4.41
C GLU A 119 11.99 -12.07 -5.86
N ILE A 120 11.03 -11.33 -6.37
CA ILE A 120 11.06 -10.68 -7.68
C ILE A 120 11.09 -9.17 -7.43
N VAL A 121 12.17 -8.51 -7.83
CA VAL A 121 12.35 -7.07 -7.67
C VAL A 121 12.10 -6.39 -9.00
N SER A 122 11.22 -5.40 -9.01
CA SER A 122 10.82 -4.65 -10.21
C SER A 122 10.30 -3.26 -9.81
N THR A 123 9.40 -2.69 -10.59
CA THR A 123 8.78 -1.38 -10.35
C THR A 123 7.26 -1.49 -10.24
N LYS A 124 6.62 -0.44 -9.72
CA LYS A 124 5.16 -0.32 -9.63
C LYS A 124 4.47 -0.57 -10.98
N LYS A 125 5.05 -0.06 -12.07
CA LYS A 125 4.55 -0.27 -13.43
C LYS A 125 4.39 -1.75 -13.75
N HIS A 126 5.42 -2.55 -13.47
CA HIS A 126 5.41 -3.97 -13.76
C HIS A 126 4.47 -4.75 -12.82
N VAL A 127 4.47 -4.41 -11.53
CA VAL A 127 3.53 -5.01 -10.56
C VAL A 127 2.09 -4.71 -10.97
N SER A 128 1.78 -3.46 -11.37
CA SER A 128 0.46 -3.08 -11.89
C SER A 128 0.10 -3.88 -13.15
N GLY A 129 1.03 -4.05 -14.09
CA GLY A 129 0.81 -4.86 -15.29
C GLY A 129 0.50 -6.33 -14.98
N TRP A 130 1.20 -6.95 -14.01
CA TRP A 130 0.97 -8.34 -13.60
C TRP A 130 -0.32 -8.53 -12.81
N THR A 131 -0.77 -7.49 -12.13
CA THR A 131 -1.95 -7.52 -11.28
C THR A 131 -3.18 -6.82 -11.87
N GLY A 132 -3.14 -6.48 -13.18
CA GLY A 132 -4.25 -5.80 -13.83
C GLY A 132 -4.70 -4.56 -13.06
N ASP A 133 -3.77 -3.64 -12.78
CA ASP A 133 -3.97 -2.47 -11.92
C ASP A 133 -4.45 -2.84 -10.51
N PHE A 134 -3.79 -3.83 -9.91
CA PHE A 134 -4.01 -4.33 -8.56
C PHE A 134 -5.36 -5.02 -8.33
N LYS A 135 -5.98 -5.52 -9.41
CA LYS A 135 -7.30 -6.17 -9.38
C LYS A 135 -7.24 -7.67 -9.50
N GLU A 136 -6.25 -8.18 -10.20
CA GLU A 136 -6.14 -9.58 -10.58
C GLU A 136 -4.84 -10.18 -10.06
N ASP A 137 -4.80 -11.48 -9.96
CA ASP A 137 -3.57 -12.23 -9.75
C ASP A 137 -3.34 -13.11 -10.99
N ARG A 138 -2.43 -12.72 -11.85
CA ARG A 138 -2.10 -13.46 -13.07
C ARG A 138 -1.04 -14.53 -12.87
N LEU A 139 -0.26 -14.43 -11.80
CA LEU A 139 0.82 -15.36 -11.52
C LEU A 139 0.28 -16.69 -10.96
N SER A 140 -0.68 -16.66 -10.04
CA SER A 140 -1.22 -17.89 -9.45
C SER A 140 -1.89 -18.82 -10.45
N PRO A 141 -2.77 -18.35 -11.37
CA PRO A 141 -3.33 -19.21 -12.41
C PRO A 141 -2.25 -19.86 -13.29
N PHE A 142 -1.23 -19.07 -13.69
CA PHE A 142 -0.11 -19.58 -14.48
C PHE A 142 0.65 -20.70 -13.74
N LEU A 143 1.02 -20.48 -12.47
CA LEU A 143 1.72 -21.48 -11.67
C LEU A 143 0.89 -22.77 -11.49
N ARG A 144 -0.43 -22.66 -11.36
CA ARG A 144 -1.36 -23.80 -11.28
C ARG A 144 -1.48 -24.54 -12.60
N GLU A 145 -1.60 -23.82 -13.72
CA GLU A 145 -1.65 -24.40 -15.06
C GLU A 145 -0.38 -25.23 -15.33
N LYS A 146 0.77 -24.74 -14.93
CA LYS A 146 2.06 -25.44 -15.02
C LYS A 146 2.23 -26.56 -13.98
N LYS A 147 1.18 -26.87 -13.21
CA LYS A 147 1.13 -27.98 -12.22
C LYS A 147 2.22 -27.85 -11.14
N LEU A 148 2.42 -26.65 -10.60
CA LEU A 148 3.19 -26.50 -9.37
C LEU A 148 2.41 -27.17 -8.24
N SER A 149 2.95 -28.28 -7.70
CA SER A 149 2.25 -29.12 -6.71
C SER A 149 2.28 -28.56 -5.30
N ALA A 150 3.29 -27.76 -4.99
CA ALA A 150 3.41 -27.10 -3.68
C ALA A 150 2.34 -26.03 -3.47
N ARG A 151 1.84 -25.90 -2.25
CA ARG A 151 1.03 -24.73 -1.88
C ARG A 151 1.91 -23.51 -1.82
N PHE A 152 1.40 -22.38 -2.26
CA PHE A 152 2.13 -21.13 -2.26
C PHE A 152 1.25 -19.95 -1.90
N SER A 153 1.88 -18.89 -1.42
CA SER A 153 1.28 -17.59 -1.12
C SER A 153 2.08 -16.51 -1.84
N ILE A 154 1.40 -15.48 -2.34
CA ILE A 154 2.00 -14.36 -3.06
C ILE A 154 1.76 -13.08 -2.28
N GLY A 155 2.83 -12.35 -2.02
CA GLY A 155 2.77 -11.00 -1.46
C GLY A 155 3.39 -9.99 -2.41
N CYS A 156 2.62 -8.98 -2.81
CA CYS A 156 3.11 -7.85 -3.59
C CYS A 156 3.31 -6.65 -2.66
N GLY A 157 4.42 -5.95 -2.78
CA GLY A 157 4.72 -4.76 -2.00
C GLY A 157 5.22 -3.62 -2.86
N LEU A 158 4.68 -2.43 -2.67
CA LEU A 158 5.18 -1.19 -3.24
C LEU A 158 5.73 -0.32 -2.12
N GLY A 159 6.74 0.48 -2.41
CA GLY A 159 7.32 1.36 -1.38
C GLY A 159 8.24 2.41 -1.97
N ASN A 160 8.40 3.53 -1.25
CA ASN A 160 9.28 4.62 -1.64
C ASN A 160 10.78 4.25 -1.61
N SER A 161 11.08 3.08 -1.07
CA SER A 161 12.40 2.45 -1.11
C SER A 161 12.26 0.94 -1.32
N LEU A 162 13.31 0.28 -1.83
CA LEU A 162 13.32 -1.17 -2.00
C LEU A 162 13.11 -1.90 -0.66
N SER A 163 13.64 -1.36 0.44
CA SER A 163 13.46 -1.94 1.77
C SER A 163 12.01 -1.88 2.23
N GLN A 164 11.31 -0.78 1.98
CA GLN A 164 9.89 -0.66 2.29
C GLN A 164 9.05 -1.59 1.40
N ALA A 165 9.30 -1.60 0.07
CA ALA A 165 8.60 -2.51 -0.84
C ALA A 165 8.76 -3.97 -0.44
N ARG A 166 9.96 -4.37 0.00
CA ARG A 166 10.23 -5.74 0.50
C ARG A 166 9.47 -6.05 1.78
N LEU A 167 9.44 -5.14 2.75
CA LEU A 167 8.67 -5.32 3.99
C LEU A 167 7.17 -5.43 3.67
N ASN A 168 6.66 -4.55 2.82
CA ASN A 168 5.26 -4.58 2.40
C ASN A 168 4.92 -5.90 1.68
N ALA A 169 5.82 -6.43 0.84
CA ALA A 169 5.62 -7.72 0.18
C ALA A 169 5.62 -8.89 1.16
N LEU A 170 6.50 -8.89 2.17
CA LEU A 170 6.51 -9.90 3.22
C LEU A 170 5.23 -9.86 4.06
N ASP A 171 4.77 -8.68 4.43
CA ASP A 171 3.53 -8.50 5.17
C ASP A 171 2.32 -8.92 4.35
N ALA A 172 2.27 -8.59 3.06
CA ALA A 172 1.22 -9.04 2.14
C ALA A 172 1.20 -10.57 1.98
N CYS A 173 2.38 -11.20 1.89
CA CYS A 173 2.50 -12.66 1.84
C CYS A 173 2.00 -13.31 3.14
N HIS A 174 2.30 -12.72 4.28
CA HIS A 174 1.80 -13.20 5.58
C HIS A 174 0.26 -13.07 5.69
N GLU A 175 -0.31 -11.97 5.21
CA GLU A 175 -1.78 -11.82 5.15
C GLU A 175 -2.42 -12.89 4.24
N ALA A 176 -1.77 -13.21 3.11
CA ALA A 176 -2.22 -14.28 2.22
C ALA A 176 -2.22 -15.64 2.92
N GLU A 177 -1.18 -15.95 3.69
CA GLU A 177 -1.08 -17.18 4.48
C GLU A 177 -2.17 -17.25 5.56
N LEU A 178 -2.35 -16.19 6.35
CA LEU A 178 -3.34 -16.13 7.43
C LEU A 178 -4.78 -16.33 6.93
N LYS A 179 -5.10 -15.74 5.79
CA LYS A 179 -6.46 -15.79 5.22
C LYS A 179 -6.66 -16.94 4.25
N GLN A 180 -5.67 -17.83 4.12
CA GLN A 180 -5.68 -18.96 3.18
C GLN A 180 -6.02 -18.53 1.74
N SER A 181 -5.61 -17.33 1.38
CA SER A 181 -5.80 -16.71 0.07
C SER A 181 -4.48 -16.70 -0.68
N LEU A 182 -4.54 -16.60 -2.02
CA LEU A 182 -3.34 -16.74 -2.83
C LEU A 182 -2.49 -15.50 -2.85
N ALA A 183 -3.07 -14.31 -3.01
CA ALA A 183 -2.32 -13.10 -3.23
C ALA A 183 -2.91 -11.87 -2.55
N TYR A 184 -2.03 -11.06 -1.97
CA TYR A 184 -2.31 -9.74 -1.43
C TYR A 184 -1.25 -8.74 -1.90
N LEU A 185 -1.63 -7.45 -1.90
CA LEU A 185 -0.73 -6.33 -2.18
C LEU A 185 -0.79 -5.32 -1.04
N ILE A 186 0.35 -4.77 -0.67
CA ILE A 186 0.45 -3.58 0.20
C ILE A 186 1.12 -2.48 -0.61
N ASN A 187 0.43 -1.36 -0.78
CA ASN A 187 0.91 -0.25 -1.57
C ASN A 187 1.90 0.65 -0.80
N GLU A 188 2.42 1.70 -1.48
CA GLU A 188 3.36 2.67 -0.89
C GLU A 188 2.77 3.51 0.26
N ARG A 189 1.43 3.51 0.41
CA ARG A 189 0.69 4.13 1.51
C ARG A 189 0.32 3.12 2.59
N GLU A 190 0.86 1.91 2.51
CA GLU A 190 0.64 0.80 3.45
C GLU A 190 -0.83 0.33 3.53
N GLN A 191 -1.60 0.55 2.46
CA GLN A 191 -2.94 0.03 2.33
C GLN A 191 -2.90 -1.40 1.80
N ILE A 192 -3.67 -2.29 2.42
CA ILE A 192 -3.77 -3.69 2.01
C ILE A 192 -4.85 -3.80 0.93
N ILE A 193 -4.48 -4.40 -0.19
CA ILE A 193 -5.37 -4.68 -1.33
C ILE A 193 -5.41 -6.20 -1.52
N GLY A 194 -6.59 -6.78 -1.48
CA GLY A 194 -6.77 -8.22 -1.67
C GLY A 194 -7.97 -8.78 -0.91
N PRO A 195 -8.26 -10.08 -1.07
CA PRO A 195 -7.55 -11.03 -1.92
C PRO A 195 -7.64 -10.69 -3.41
N MET A 196 -6.54 -10.83 -4.14
CA MET A 196 -6.52 -10.66 -5.59
C MET A 196 -6.92 -11.99 -6.24
N GLY A 197 -7.82 -11.93 -7.25
CA GLY A 197 -8.34 -13.12 -7.96
C GLY A 197 -9.86 -13.27 -7.85
N ASP A 198 -10.41 -14.43 -8.14
CA ASP A 198 -11.80 -14.77 -8.47
C ASP A 198 -12.95 -14.29 -7.56
N CYS A 199 -12.71 -13.68 -6.44
CA CYS A 199 -13.76 -13.18 -5.56
C CYS A 199 -13.63 -11.68 -5.38
N GLY A 200 -14.67 -10.98 -5.80
CA GLY A 200 -14.89 -9.53 -5.78
C GLY A 200 -14.01 -8.75 -4.81
N GLN A 201 -13.42 -7.70 -5.35
CA GLN A 201 -12.53 -6.77 -4.64
C GLN A 201 -13.13 -6.33 -3.31
N LEU A 202 -12.73 -6.95 -2.25
CA LEU A 202 -12.72 -6.30 -0.95
C LEU A 202 -11.46 -5.43 -0.93
N LEU A 203 -11.61 -4.17 -1.36
CA LEU A 203 -10.80 -3.11 -0.80
C LEU A 203 -11.06 -3.19 0.71
N LEU A 204 -10.23 -3.93 1.40
CA LEU A 204 -10.10 -3.74 2.82
C LEU A 204 -9.44 -2.38 2.98
N ASN A 205 -10.25 -1.33 2.84
CA ASN A 205 -10.00 -0.13 3.58
C ASN A 205 -9.92 -0.62 5.02
N VAL A 206 -8.70 -0.83 5.44
CA VAL A 206 -8.44 -0.97 6.86
C VAL A 206 -9.00 0.32 7.44
N ASP A 207 -10.17 0.23 8.08
CA ASP A 207 -10.73 1.36 8.80
C ASP A 207 -9.64 1.85 9.74
N ASN A 208 -8.94 2.88 9.30
CA ASN A 208 -7.88 3.54 10.06
C ASN A 208 -8.48 4.43 11.17
N SER A 209 -9.78 4.31 11.43
CA SER A 209 -10.48 5.21 12.36
C SER A 209 -9.85 5.24 13.77
N GLU A 210 -9.23 4.15 14.21
CA GLU A 210 -8.50 4.12 15.49
C GLU A 210 -7.00 4.49 15.40
N VAL A 211 -6.42 4.55 14.20
CA VAL A 211 -4.98 4.79 14.00
C VAL A 211 -4.72 6.13 13.32
N LEU A 212 -5.74 6.79 12.76
CA LEU A 212 -5.63 8.06 12.05
C LEU A 212 -5.10 9.21 12.92
N ASP A 213 -5.21 9.13 14.25
CA ASP A 213 -4.71 10.14 15.19
C ASP A 213 -3.30 9.83 15.72
N VAL A 214 -2.68 8.73 15.30
CA VAL A 214 -1.35 8.34 15.77
C VAL A 214 -0.27 8.96 14.89
N GLN A 215 0.29 10.08 15.32
CA GLN A 215 1.50 10.67 14.72
C GLN A 215 2.74 9.93 15.24
N SER A 216 3.09 8.82 14.62
CA SER A 216 4.27 8.02 14.98
C SER A 216 5.34 8.03 13.89
N LYS A 217 6.60 7.87 14.30
CA LYS A 217 7.73 7.59 13.40
C LYS A 217 7.67 6.19 12.79
N LEU A 218 6.78 5.34 13.29
CA LEU A 218 6.50 4.02 12.71
C LEU A 218 5.40 4.15 11.66
N SER A 219 5.38 3.19 10.74
CA SER A 219 4.31 3.14 9.76
C SER A 219 2.95 2.88 10.42
N PRO A 220 1.85 3.47 9.90
CA PRO A 220 0.50 3.25 10.44
C PRO A 220 0.14 1.76 10.53
N LEU A 221 0.55 0.97 9.54
CA LEU A 221 0.33 -0.48 9.54
C LEU A 221 1.08 -1.18 10.69
N THR A 222 2.33 -0.78 10.94
CA THR A 222 3.13 -1.33 12.06
C THR A 222 2.50 -0.98 13.39
N VAL A 223 2.06 0.26 13.59
CA VAL A 223 1.36 0.70 14.80
C VAL A 223 0.09 -0.11 15.02
N LYS A 224 -0.71 -0.29 13.96
CA LYS A 224 -1.93 -1.10 14.02
C LYS A 224 -1.65 -2.53 14.40
N LYS A 225 -0.67 -3.18 13.78
CA LYS A 225 -0.27 -4.56 14.12
C LYS A 225 0.15 -4.69 15.59
N ILE A 226 0.89 -3.71 16.11
CA ILE A 226 1.30 -3.68 17.52
C ILE A 226 0.08 -3.53 18.44
N PHE A 227 -0.83 -2.59 18.14
CA PHE A 227 -2.03 -2.39 18.95
C PHE A 227 -2.97 -3.60 18.89
N THR A 228 -3.16 -4.21 17.73
CA THR A 228 -3.90 -5.48 17.62
C THR A 228 -3.26 -6.59 18.42
N ALA A 229 -1.92 -6.68 18.41
CA ALA A 229 -1.20 -7.66 19.22
C ALA A 229 -1.37 -7.42 20.73
N ILE A 230 -1.47 -6.17 21.18
CA ILE A 230 -1.75 -5.81 22.56
C ILE A 230 -3.19 -6.18 22.93
N SER A 231 -4.17 -5.77 22.10
CA SER A 231 -5.59 -6.04 22.34
C SER A 231 -5.94 -7.54 22.36
N ALA A 232 -5.20 -8.35 21.58
CA ALA A 232 -5.34 -9.81 21.57
C ALA A 232 -4.72 -10.51 22.80
N SER A 233 -4.10 -9.77 23.72
CA SER A 233 -3.59 -10.29 24.99
C SER A 233 -4.66 -10.17 26.07
N GLU A 234 -4.88 -11.24 26.86
CA GLU A 234 -5.91 -11.25 27.93
C GLU A 234 -5.78 -10.07 28.92
N LYS A 235 -4.55 -9.61 29.16
CA LYS A 235 -4.24 -8.51 30.10
C LYS A 235 -3.97 -7.19 29.38
N GLN A 236 -4.14 -7.12 28.04
CA GLN A 236 -3.74 -5.99 27.22
C GLN A 236 -2.26 -5.56 27.42
N GLU A 237 -1.43 -6.54 27.73
CA GLU A 237 0.00 -6.37 27.99
C GLU A 237 0.83 -7.03 26.91
N ILE A 238 2.02 -6.47 26.58
CA ILE A 238 2.92 -7.06 25.63
C ILE A 238 4.37 -6.89 26.02
N THR A 239 5.19 -7.91 25.75
CA THR A 239 6.64 -7.85 25.84
C THR A 239 7.26 -7.86 24.45
N ALA A 240 8.53 -7.45 24.35
CA ALA A 240 9.25 -7.53 23.08
C ALA A 240 9.34 -8.97 22.54
N ARG A 241 9.40 -9.95 23.42
CA ARG A 241 9.44 -11.37 23.06
C ARG A 241 8.11 -11.82 22.47
N THR A 242 7.01 -11.47 23.15
CA THR A 242 5.65 -11.83 22.69
C THR A 242 5.30 -11.11 21.37
N LEU A 243 5.68 -9.83 21.27
CA LEU A 243 5.49 -9.07 20.03
C LEU A 243 6.29 -9.66 18.87
N ALA A 244 7.56 -10.03 19.10
CA ALA A 244 8.40 -10.66 18.10
C ALA A 244 7.79 -11.96 17.56
N LEU A 245 7.26 -12.82 18.46
CA LEU A 245 6.59 -14.06 18.08
C LEU A 245 5.29 -13.82 17.30
N ARG A 246 4.45 -12.86 17.75
CA ARG A 246 3.15 -12.58 17.11
C ARG A 246 3.30 -11.94 15.73
N LEU A 247 4.30 -11.08 15.54
CA LEU A 247 4.52 -10.36 14.28
C LEU A 247 5.55 -11.05 13.37
N GLY A 248 6.16 -12.16 13.78
CA GLY A 248 7.20 -12.83 13.00
C GLY A 248 8.47 -11.99 12.78
N ILE A 249 8.80 -11.08 13.71
CA ILE A 249 9.93 -10.15 13.62
C ILE A 249 11.03 -10.51 14.65
N THR A 250 12.23 -9.91 14.49
CA THR A 250 13.29 -10.11 15.48
C THR A 250 12.97 -9.40 16.80
N LYS A 251 13.43 -9.96 17.93
CA LYS A 251 13.31 -9.32 19.25
C LYS A 251 13.93 -7.91 19.27
N ARG A 252 14.98 -7.68 18.47
CA ARG A 252 15.62 -6.35 18.32
C ARG A 252 14.66 -5.35 17.66
N SER A 253 13.96 -5.75 16.58
CA SER A 253 12.97 -4.92 15.92
C SER A 253 11.79 -4.64 16.83
N ALA A 254 11.28 -5.65 17.55
CA ALA A 254 10.19 -5.49 18.51
C ALA A 254 10.56 -4.49 19.62
N ASN A 255 11.75 -4.59 20.21
CA ASN A 255 12.24 -3.63 21.21
C ASN A 255 12.28 -2.21 20.65
N ARG A 256 12.78 -2.03 19.42
CA ARG A 256 12.84 -0.72 18.77
C ARG A 256 11.44 -0.13 18.58
N PHE A 257 10.49 -0.92 18.13
CA PHE A 257 9.12 -0.46 17.91
C PHE A 257 8.43 -0.06 19.21
N LEU A 258 8.54 -0.88 20.25
CA LEU A 258 7.98 -0.59 21.57
C LEU A 258 8.61 0.67 22.19
N ALA A 259 9.93 0.86 22.05
CA ALA A 259 10.61 2.05 22.53
C ALA A 259 10.18 3.33 21.81
N VAL A 260 9.94 3.27 20.49
CA VAL A 260 9.42 4.42 19.72
C VAL A 260 8.03 4.80 20.22
N LEU A 261 7.11 3.84 20.34
CA LEU A 261 5.74 4.10 20.80
C LEU A 261 5.69 4.55 22.27
N GLU A 262 6.64 4.10 23.11
CA GLU A 262 6.80 4.58 24.47
C GLU A 262 7.26 6.04 24.49
N GLN A 263 8.28 6.40 23.70
CA GLN A 263 8.78 7.79 23.59
C GLN A 263 7.70 8.75 23.05
N GLU A 264 6.83 8.26 22.18
CA GLU A 264 5.73 9.01 21.59
C GLU A 264 4.48 9.05 22.47
N GLY A 265 4.50 8.37 23.64
CA GLY A 265 3.42 8.40 24.63
C GLY A 265 2.23 7.51 24.31
N TYR A 266 2.33 6.59 23.36
CA TYR A 266 1.25 5.63 23.04
C TYR A 266 1.32 4.36 23.87
N LEU A 267 2.49 4.05 24.41
CA LEU A 267 2.73 2.94 25.33
C LEU A 267 3.40 3.43 26.60
N LYS A 268 3.18 2.72 27.70
CA LYS A 268 3.95 2.86 28.93
C LYS A 268 4.43 1.53 29.45
N ILE A 269 5.57 1.52 30.16
CA ILE A 269 6.03 0.35 30.88
C ILE A 269 5.15 0.18 32.12
N ALA A 270 4.39 -0.90 32.17
CA ALA A 270 3.59 -1.27 33.34
C ALA A 270 4.49 -1.79 34.46
N TYR A 271 5.36 -2.73 34.14
CA TYR A 271 6.32 -3.31 35.07
C TYR A 271 7.45 -4.03 34.32
N LYS A 272 8.48 -4.45 35.06
CA LYS A 272 9.57 -5.28 34.53
C LYS A 272 9.50 -6.68 35.13
N THR A 273 9.49 -7.70 34.27
CA THR A 273 9.45 -9.10 34.71
C THR A 273 10.80 -9.79 34.43
N ARG A 274 11.14 -10.77 35.30
CA ARG A 274 12.30 -11.67 35.08
C ARG A 274 11.79 -13.03 34.68
N THR A 275 12.05 -13.45 33.48
CA THR A 275 11.64 -14.77 32.95
C THR A 275 12.56 -15.90 33.35
N THR A 276 13.77 -15.59 33.82
CA THR A 276 14.78 -16.59 34.27
C THR A 276 15.62 -15.99 35.37
N THR A 277 16.22 -16.87 36.22
CA THR A 277 17.08 -16.50 37.34
C THR A 277 18.38 -15.78 36.93
N LYS A 278 18.80 -15.92 35.66
CA LYS A 278 19.94 -15.20 35.06
C LYS A 278 19.48 -14.54 33.76
N GLY A 279 19.26 -13.22 33.75
CA GLY A 279 18.91 -12.45 32.55
C GLY A 279 18.50 -11.00 32.86
N ARG A 280 18.61 -10.14 31.87
CA ARG A 280 18.15 -8.74 31.98
C ARG A 280 16.61 -8.76 32.10
N PRO A 281 16.00 -7.99 33.03
CA PRO A 281 14.55 -7.86 33.13
C PRO A 281 13.94 -7.44 31.82
N GLU A 282 12.80 -8.01 31.46
CA GLU A 282 12.03 -7.67 30.26
C GLU A 282 10.92 -6.69 30.64
N SER A 283 10.80 -5.59 29.89
CA SER A 283 9.74 -4.60 30.10
C SER A 283 8.41 -5.11 29.53
N VAL A 284 7.35 -4.93 30.30
CA VAL A 284 5.98 -5.20 29.90
C VAL A 284 5.30 -3.86 29.60
N TYR A 285 4.74 -3.74 28.42
CA TYR A 285 4.13 -2.53 27.92
C TYR A 285 2.61 -2.65 27.86
N ILE A 286 1.94 -1.55 28.15
CA ILE A 286 0.47 -1.41 28.02
C ILE A 286 0.17 -0.17 27.18
N ARG A 287 -0.99 -0.16 26.53
CA ARG A 287 -1.46 0.97 25.73
C ARG A 287 -1.89 2.12 26.66
N THR A 288 -1.52 3.34 26.27
CA THR A 288 -2.04 4.59 26.84
C THR A 288 -3.05 5.20 25.89
N GLY A 289 -3.87 6.15 26.36
CA GLY A 289 -4.84 6.85 25.51
C GLY A 289 -4.24 7.80 24.46
N GLY A 290 -2.89 7.83 24.30
CA GLY A 290 -2.18 8.72 23.39
C GLY A 290 -1.78 10.05 24.04
N PRO A 291 -0.86 10.81 23.40
CA PRO A 291 -0.42 12.11 23.90
C PRO A 291 -1.57 13.13 23.86
N GLY A 292 -2.20 13.38 24.99
CA GLY A 292 -3.28 14.38 25.12
C GLY A 292 -4.57 13.91 25.79
N ASN A 293 -4.67 12.68 26.25
CA ASN A 293 -5.88 12.23 26.95
C ASN A 293 -5.86 12.67 28.43
N PRO A 294 -6.87 13.44 28.90
CA PRO A 294 -6.87 14.05 30.23
C PRO A 294 -7.11 13.08 31.41
N GLU A 295 -7.29 11.79 31.18
CA GLU A 295 -7.62 10.84 32.26
C GLU A 295 -6.44 10.48 33.20
N GLU A 296 -5.19 10.86 32.90
CA GLU A 296 -4.04 10.55 33.77
C GLU A 296 -3.72 11.62 34.84
N LYS A 297 -4.48 12.73 34.94
CA LYS A 297 -4.21 13.74 35.97
C LYS A 297 -4.90 13.52 37.31
N GLN A 298 -5.71 12.47 37.45
CA GLN A 298 -6.45 12.23 38.70
C GLN A 298 -5.86 11.12 39.61
N GLY A 299 -4.80 10.44 39.17
CA GLY A 299 -4.18 9.34 39.95
C GLY A 299 -3.00 9.74 40.84
N GLN A 300 -2.49 10.98 40.82
CA GLN A 300 -1.31 11.39 41.56
C GLN A 300 -1.57 12.30 42.76
N GLN A 301 -2.80 12.48 43.22
CA GLN A 301 -3.12 13.28 44.39
C GLN A 301 -3.71 12.53 45.61
N GLN A 302 -3.57 11.20 45.67
CA GLN A 302 -4.06 10.45 46.86
C GLN A 302 -3.03 9.54 47.50
N GLU A 303 -1.77 9.95 47.58
CA GLU A 303 -0.80 9.28 48.47
C GLU A 303 0.11 10.27 49.15
N TYR A 304 -0.49 11.19 49.94
CA TYR A 304 0.16 11.90 51.06
C TYR A 304 -0.96 12.39 52.00
N PHE A 305 -1.46 11.49 52.84
CA PHE A 305 -1.91 11.79 54.21
C PHE A 305 -1.88 10.50 55.03
#